data_29c99ca041f26aae4460bfd448b98ecd
#
_entry.id   29c99ca041f26aae4460bfd448b98ecd
#
_cell.length_a   1.000
_cell.length_b   1.000
_cell.length_c   1.000
_cell.angle_alpha   90.00
_cell.angle_beta   90.00
_cell.angle_gamma   90.00
#
_symmetry.space_group_name_H-M   'P 1'
#
loop_
_entity.id
_entity.type
_entity.pdbx_description
1 polymer ?
#
loop_
_entity_poly.entity_id
_entity_poly.type
_entity_poly.pdbx_seq_one_letter_code
_entity_poly.pdbx_strand_id
1 'polypeptide(L)'
;MFRSVFAKYIFAFMLIILISFTVLTAIVGSMVNSYTMSVEATSAQSAASAVSKYLESQRSLVDISDLSAYCGTYQSETSAFLDAIALANTDEITLFIVNNDGWIIAVDNTSFRALMGKQIPKQIMNDVNSGVGIEDLERIEGIIDERSLIYTSPVYLDGNYICGTVFACAHVSFDGGLSTVATRTIILASLWVMLAALIAVYFITDRVTRPLKEMSRAAKSFAEGNFNVRVPVVGNDEVTELARAFNNMAKSLAALDDMRNNFMSSVSHDMRTPMTTISGFIDCILSCAIPPEKHEHYLRVIRDEVQRLSRLVATLLDISRIQAGDRKFVMAPFDICEMARQVLI
;
A
#
# COMPACT_ATOMS: atom_id res chain seq x y z
N MET A 1 -19.76 3.30 7.24
CA MET A 1 -18.65 2.47 7.70
C MET A 1 -18.66 1.13 6.92
N PHE A 2 -17.56 0.73 6.35
CA PHE A 2 -17.46 -0.29 5.30
C PHE A 2 -18.07 -1.65 5.70
N ARG A 3 -19.10 -2.10 4.98
CA ARG A 3 -19.76 -3.41 5.19
C ARG A 3 -18.98 -4.59 4.59
N SER A 4 -17.99 -4.33 3.74
CA SER A 4 -17.15 -5.36 3.09
C SER A 4 -15.80 -5.45 3.78
N VAL A 5 -15.38 -6.66 4.16
CA VAL A 5 -14.05 -6.96 4.72
C VAL A 5 -12.96 -6.50 3.76
N PHE A 6 -13.18 -6.68 2.45
CA PHE A 6 -12.26 -6.28 1.42
C PHE A 6 -12.08 -4.74 1.34
N ALA A 7 -13.16 -3.96 1.49
CA ALA A 7 -13.06 -2.50 1.54
C ALA A 7 -12.23 -2.02 2.75
N LYS A 8 -12.25 -2.77 3.86
CA LYS A 8 -11.39 -2.50 5.02
C LYS A 8 -9.91 -2.74 4.70
N TYR A 9 -9.59 -3.84 3.99
CA TYR A 9 -8.20 -4.13 3.58
C TYR A 9 -7.67 -3.11 2.58
N ILE A 10 -8.47 -2.72 1.58
CA ILE A 10 -8.09 -1.67 0.63
C ILE A 10 -7.82 -0.35 1.36
N PHE A 11 -8.73 0.05 2.26
CA PHE A 11 -8.56 1.28 3.03
C PHE A 11 -7.31 1.22 3.92
N ALA A 12 -7.07 0.09 4.61
CA ALA A 12 -5.88 -0.10 5.41
C ALA A 12 -4.61 -0.05 4.56
N PHE A 13 -4.60 -0.69 3.39
CA PHE A 13 -3.47 -0.67 2.46
C PHE A 13 -3.19 0.74 1.92
N MET A 14 -4.23 1.47 1.52
CA MET A 14 -4.10 2.88 1.10
C MET A 14 -3.57 3.76 2.22
N LEU A 15 -4.04 3.54 3.47
CA LEU A 15 -3.57 4.27 4.63
C LEU A 15 -2.08 4.00 4.90
N ILE A 16 -1.65 2.74 4.80
CA ILE A 16 -0.24 2.35 4.96
C ILE A 16 0.63 3.02 3.90
N ILE A 17 0.20 3.03 2.64
CA ILE A 17 0.92 3.72 1.56
C ILE A 17 1.03 5.21 1.87
N LEU A 18 -0.06 5.86 2.25
CA LEU A 18 -0.07 7.29 2.58
C LEU A 18 0.89 7.63 3.72
N ILE A 19 0.83 6.86 4.82
CA ILE A 19 1.73 7.03 5.97
C ILE A 19 3.18 6.80 5.56
N SER A 20 3.46 5.73 4.79
CA SER A 20 4.81 5.41 4.32
C SER A 20 5.41 6.55 3.49
N PHE A 21 4.63 7.13 2.57
CA PHE A 21 5.09 8.28 1.78
C PHE A 21 5.29 9.54 2.60
N THR A 22 4.41 9.80 3.58
CA THR A 22 4.56 10.95 4.48
C THR A 22 5.84 10.84 5.28
N VAL A 23 6.13 9.66 5.84
CA VAL A 23 7.35 9.39 6.59
C VAL A 23 8.59 9.49 5.69
N LEU A 24 8.54 8.91 4.50
CA LEU A 24 9.63 9.00 3.53
C LEU A 24 9.95 10.44 3.15
N THR A 25 8.92 11.25 2.86
CA THR A 25 9.09 12.67 2.53
C THR A 25 9.74 13.44 3.69
N ALA A 26 9.32 13.17 4.93
CA ALA A 26 9.90 13.80 6.11
C ALA A 26 11.37 13.41 6.31
N ILE A 27 11.71 12.11 6.14
CA ILE A 27 13.10 11.62 6.27
C ILE A 27 13.99 12.23 5.19
N VAL A 28 13.56 12.18 3.92
CA VAL A 28 14.38 12.72 2.81
C VAL A 28 14.50 14.24 2.94
N GLY A 29 13.43 14.94 3.30
CA GLY A 29 13.48 16.38 3.56
C GLY A 29 14.46 16.74 4.67
N SER A 30 14.45 16.03 5.77
CA SER A 30 15.41 16.21 6.88
C SER A 30 16.85 15.90 6.42
N MET A 31 17.06 14.84 5.65
CA MET A 31 18.38 14.46 5.15
C MET A 31 18.94 15.50 4.18
N VAL A 32 18.13 16.00 3.23
CA VAL A 32 18.53 17.06 2.30
C VAL A 32 18.90 18.33 3.06
N ASN A 33 18.06 18.73 4.02
CA ASN A 33 18.33 19.92 4.84
C ASN A 33 19.65 19.79 5.64
N SER A 34 19.87 18.63 6.29
CA SER A 34 21.12 18.36 7.02
C SER A 34 22.35 18.35 6.09
N TYR A 35 22.21 17.78 4.88
CA TYR A 35 23.27 17.76 3.90
C TYR A 35 23.60 19.18 3.40
N THR A 36 22.61 19.99 3.05
CA THR A 36 22.79 21.38 2.63
C THR A 36 23.49 22.18 3.73
N MET A 37 23.01 22.09 4.98
CA MET A 37 23.67 22.76 6.12
C MET A 37 25.13 22.33 6.27
N SER A 38 25.44 21.03 6.14
CA SER A 38 26.81 20.51 6.26
C SER A 38 27.72 21.04 5.14
N VAL A 39 27.21 21.14 3.91
CA VAL A 39 27.98 21.70 2.77
C VAL A 39 28.23 23.17 2.96
N GLU A 40 27.24 23.96 3.32
CA GLU A 40 27.38 25.40 3.58
C GLU A 40 28.32 25.66 4.77
N ALA A 41 28.22 24.89 5.84
CA ALA A 41 29.13 24.93 6.97
C ALA A 41 30.60 24.72 6.55
N THR A 42 30.84 23.65 5.78
CA THR A 42 32.20 23.33 5.29
C THR A 42 32.72 24.41 4.36
N SER A 43 31.86 24.97 3.51
CA SER A 43 32.19 26.06 2.59
C SER A 43 32.55 27.33 3.35
N ALA A 44 31.74 27.74 4.31
CA ALA A 44 32.03 28.92 5.14
C ALA A 44 33.30 28.78 5.97
N GLN A 45 33.51 27.59 6.57
CA GLN A 45 34.74 27.29 7.31
C GLN A 45 35.99 27.36 6.43
N SER A 46 35.89 26.78 5.22
CA SER A 46 37.00 26.82 4.27
C SER A 46 37.31 28.25 3.79
N ALA A 47 36.28 29.05 3.51
CA ALA A 47 36.39 30.43 3.13
C ALA A 47 37.05 31.28 4.24
N ALA A 48 36.58 31.19 5.47
CA ALA A 48 37.17 31.90 6.61
C ALA A 48 38.63 31.53 6.81
N SER A 49 38.97 30.23 6.75
CA SER A 49 40.37 29.77 6.87
C SER A 49 41.26 30.20 5.71
N ALA A 50 40.75 30.23 4.48
CA ALA A 50 41.50 30.72 3.33
C ALA A 50 41.87 32.21 3.44
N VAL A 51 40.89 33.02 3.88
CA VAL A 51 41.10 34.46 4.11
C VAL A 51 42.09 34.70 5.25
N SER A 52 41.96 34.00 6.39
CA SER A 52 42.90 34.10 7.49
C SER A 52 44.33 33.77 7.08
N LYS A 53 44.57 32.66 6.37
CA LYS A 53 45.88 32.26 5.88
C LYS A 53 46.44 33.27 4.86
N TYR A 54 45.60 33.84 3.99
CA TYR A 54 46.01 34.86 3.06
C TYR A 54 46.52 36.09 3.82
N LEU A 55 45.79 36.60 4.79
CA LEU A 55 46.17 37.75 5.59
C LEU A 55 47.49 37.50 6.35
N GLU A 56 47.68 36.33 6.92
CA GLU A 56 48.90 35.90 7.58
C GLU A 56 50.07 35.88 6.60
N SER A 57 49.90 35.38 5.36
CA SER A 57 50.95 35.33 4.35
C SER A 57 51.33 36.71 3.81
N GLN A 58 50.37 37.59 3.56
CA GLN A 58 50.62 38.93 3.07
C GLN A 58 51.34 39.80 4.10
N ARG A 59 51.04 39.61 5.37
CA ARG A 59 51.64 40.33 6.45
C ARG A 59 53.15 40.00 6.62
N SER A 60 53.57 38.78 6.31
CA SER A 60 55.00 38.42 6.32
C SER A 60 55.83 39.21 5.29
N LEU A 61 55.15 39.82 4.30
CA LEU A 61 55.77 40.63 3.21
C LEU A 61 55.70 42.11 3.50
N VAL A 62 54.88 42.59 4.41
CA VAL A 62 54.62 43.98 4.71
C VAL A 62 54.83 44.20 6.21
N ASP A 63 55.75 45.05 6.61
CA ASP A 63 56.02 45.34 8.03
C ASP A 63 54.96 46.25 8.67
N ILE A 64 53.71 45.76 8.72
CA ILE A 64 52.56 46.44 9.34
C ILE A 64 52.13 45.66 10.55
N SER A 65 52.26 46.26 11.70
CA SER A 65 51.93 45.63 13.01
C SER A 65 50.43 45.65 13.33
N ASP A 66 49.61 46.44 12.63
CA ASP A 66 48.19 46.59 12.85
C ASP A 66 47.34 46.13 11.64
N LEU A 67 46.45 45.17 11.85
CA LEU A 67 45.55 44.63 10.81
C LEU A 67 44.62 45.74 10.30
N SER A 68 44.17 46.68 11.13
CA SER A 68 43.32 47.80 10.71
C SER A 68 44.04 48.74 9.75
N ALA A 69 45.33 49.03 10.01
CA ALA A 69 46.18 49.83 9.14
C ALA A 69 46.43 49.13 7.81
N TYR A 70 46.67 47.79 7.83
CA TYR A 70 46.83 46.98 6.61
C TYR A 70 45.58 47.02 5.73
N CYS A 71 44.40 46.67 6.30
CA CYS A 71 43.14 46.71 5.55
C CYS A 71 42.78 48.12 5.06
N GLY A 72 43.12 49.16 5.79
CA GLY A 72 42.92 50.55 5.37
C GLY A 72 43.82 50.95 4.19
N THR A 73 45.11 50.52 4.17
CA THR A 73 46.08 50.84 3.10
C THR A 73 45.78 50.05 1.84
N TYR A 74 45.45 48.76 1.96
CA TYR A 74 45.18 47.81 0.88
C TYR A 74 43.68 47.46 0.76
N GLN A 75 42.80 48.42 1.00
CA GLN A 75 41.34 48.22 1.06
C GLN A 75 40.80 47.60 -0.25
N SER A 76 41.21 48.09 -1.41
CA SER A 76 40.74 47.60 -2.72
C SER A 76 41.14 46.14 -2.98
N GLU A 77 42.39 45.82 -2.63
CA GLU A 77 42.92 44.46 -2.83
C GLU A 77 42.30 43.45 -1.87
N THR A 78 42.14 43.84 -0.61
CA THR A 78 41.50 43.02 0.40
C THR A 78 40.02 42.75 0.06
N SER A 79 39.27 43.79 -0.32
CA SER A 79 37.84 43.59 -0.73
C SER A 79 37.72 42.73 -1.98
N ALA A 80 38.59 42.92 -2.99
CA ALA A 80 38.58 42.10 -4.20
C ALA A 80 38.94 40.64 -3.91
N PHE A 81 39.85 40.40 -2.95
CA PHE A 81 40.14 39.04 -2.52
C PHE A 81 38.98 38.40 -1.76
N LEU A 82 38.33 39.13 -0.86
CA LEU A 82 37.11 38.65 -0.16
C LEU A 82 36.00 38.30 -1.16
N ASP A 83 35.75 39.17 -2.15
CA ASP A 83 34.78 38.91 -3.22
C ASP A 83 35.14 37.67 -4.03
N ALA A 84 36.41 37.47 -4.37
CA ALA A 84 36.86 36.29 -5.13
C ALA A 84 36.65 34.99 -4.34
N ILE A 85 36.90 35.00 -3.03
CA ILE A 85 36.66 33.81 -2.17
C ILE A 85 35.16 33.58 -1.96
N ALA A 86 34.37 34.65 -1.76
CA ALA A 86 32.91 34.52 -1.64
C ALA A 86 32.30 33.89 -2.89
N LEU A 87 32.66 34.40 -4.09
CA LEU A 87 32.22 33.87 -5.38
C LEU A 87 32.69 32.42 -5.66
N ALA A 88 33.91 32.07 -5.20
CA ALA A 88 34.44 30.72 -5.40
C ALA A 88 33.74 29.66 -4.55
N ASN A 89 33.15 30.04 -3.42
CA ASN A 89 32.52 29.12 -2.50
C ASN A 89 31.01 29.00 -2.67
N THR A 90 30.27 30.06 -2.88
CA THR A 90 28.85 30.16 -3.31
C THR A 90 28.42 31.62 -3.19
N ASP A 91 27.47 32.09 -3.99
CA ASP A 91 26.99 33.50 -3.99
C ASP A 91 26.29 33.93 -2.67
N GLU A 92 26.21 33.05 -1.70
CA GLU A 92 25.43 33.24 -0.45
C GLU A 92 26.32 33.40 0.80
N ILE A 93 27.65 33.48 0.64
CA ILE A 93 28.59 33.66 1.76
C ILE A 93 29.03 35.13 1.84
N THR A 94 28.72 35.77 2.97
CA THR A 94 29.25 37.10 3.29
C THR A 94 30.52 36.98 4.13
N LEU A 95 31.63 37.57 3.65
CA LEU A 95 32.92 37.60 4.34
C LEU A 95 33.22 39.00 4.86
N PHE A 96 33.63 39.10 6.11
CA PHE A 96 34.14 40.34 6.66
C PHE A 96 35.22 40.10 7.72
N ILE A 97 36.10 41.10 7.89
CA ILE A 97 37.21 41.07 8.81
C ILE A 97 36.96 42.01 9.95
N VAL A 98 37.21 41.56 11.17
CA VAL A 98 37.01 42.32 12.40
C VAL A 98 38.34 42.43 13.15
N ASN A 99 38.60 43.60 13.72
CA ASN A 99 39.78 43.81 14.56
C ASN A 99 39.53 43.32 16.02
N ASN A 100 40.55 43.36 16.88
CA ASN A 100 40.45 42.93 18.27
C ASN A 100 39.41 43.74 19.12
N ASP A 101 39.11 44.95 18.70
CA ASP A 101 38.15 45.83 19.36
C ASP A 101 36.70 45.57 18.91
N GLY A 102 36.52 44.64 17.97
CA GLY A 102 35.20 44.25 17.42
C GLY A 102 34.73 45.12 16.25
N TRP A 103 35.59 46.02 15.69
CA TRP A 103 35.22 46.87 14.56
C TRP A 103 35.42 46.11 13.21
N ILE A 104 34.42 46.23 12.33
CA ILE A 104 34.50 45.70 10.97
C ILE A 104 35.41 46.60 10.15
N ILE A 105 36.55 46.05 9.67
CA ILE A 105 37.59 46.75 8.97
C ILE A 105 37.69 46.44 7.46
N ALA A 106 37.09 45.34 7.00
CA ALA A 106 36.95 45.00 5.59
C ALA A 106 35.70 44.11 5.37
N VAL A 107 35.12 44.21 4.19
CA VAL A 107 33.91 43.46 3.77
C VAL A 107 34.04 43.01 2.33
N ASP A 108 33.50 41.85 1.99
CA ASP A 108 33.58 41.21 0.68
C ASP A 108 32.81 41.92 -0.42
N ASN A 109 31.64 42.51 -0.15
CA ASN A 109 30.75 43.02 -1.18
C ASN A 109 30.57 44.54 -1.09
N THR A 110 30.55 45.19 -2.23
CA THR A 110 30.27 46.64 -2.31
C THR A 110 28.90 47.03 -1.77
N SER A 111 27.94 46.14 -1.84
CA SER A 111 26.59 46.30 -1.26
C SER A 111 26.63 46.31 0.26
N PHE A 112 27.59 45.67 0.89
CA PHE A 112 27.79 45.59 2.34
C PHE A 112 28.71 46.67 2.91
N ARG A 113 29.19 47.61 2.09
CA ARG A 113 29.98 48.75 2.58
C ARG A 113 29.28 49.52 3.70
N ALA A 114 27.97 49.43 3.78
CA ALA A 114 27.20 49.96 4.91
C ALA A 114 27.53 49.33 6.27
N LEU A 115 28.23 48.17 6.29
CA LEU A 115 28.70 47.47 7.48
C LEU A 115 30.07 47.93 7.97
N MET A 116 30.87 48.54 7.10
CA MET A 116 32.19 49.08 7.45
C MET A 116 32.08 50.03 8.63
N GLY A 117 32.94 49.83 9.62
CA GLY A 117 32.97 50.67 10.82
C GLY A 117 31.84 50.41 11.82
N LYS A 118 31.03 49.41 11.63
CA LYS A 118 30.14 48.89 12.67
C LYS A 118 30.90 48.01 13.64
N GLN A 119 30.40 47.94 14.88
CA GLN A 119 31.00 47.16 15.95
C GLN A 119 30.16 45.92 16.24
N ILE A 120 30.80 44.77 16.29
CA ILE A 120 30.17 43.50 16.70
C ILE A 120 29.92 43.52 18.20
N PRO A 121 28.76 43.00 18.67
CA PRO A 121 28.45 42.90 20.09
C PRO A 121 29.56 42.22 20.88
N LYS A 122 29.91 42.82 22.05
CA LYS A 122 31.03 42.32 22.89
C LYS A 122 30.84 40.88 23.35
N GLN A 123 29.60 40.39 23.46
CA GLN A 123 29.31 39.00 23.83
C GLN A 123 29.86 38.04 22.77
N ILE A 124 29.57 38.30 21.48
CA ILE A 124 30.04 37.50 20.36
C ILE A 124 31.58 37.54 20.26
N MET A 125 32.18 38.71 20.43
CA MET A 125 33.65 38.81 20.43
C MET A 125 34.31 38.02 21.56
N ASN A 126 33.70 37.97 22.75
CA ASN A 126 34.18 37.20 23.88
C ASN A 126 34.16 35.69 23.60
N ASP A 127 33.08 35.19 22.96
CA ASP A 127 32.94 33.79 22.60
C ASP A 127 33.94 33.41 21.52
N VAL A 128 34.14 34.24 20.49
CA VAL A 128 35.16 34.09 19.45
C VAL A 128 36.58 34.05 20.04
N ASN A 129 36.90 34.99 20.94
CA ASN A 129 38.22 35.08 21.59
C ASN A 129 38.49 33.92 22.57
N SER A 130 37.46 33.29 23.12
CA SER A 130 37.60 32.09 23.96
C SER A 130 37.81 30.79 23.16
N GLY A 131 37.83 30.88 21.81
CA GLY A 131 38.00 29.71 20.93
C GLY A 131 36.74 28.89 20.74
N VAL A 132 35.62 29.35 21.24
CA VAL A 132 34.30 28.78 20.94
C VAL A 132 33.91 29.31 19.55
N GLY A 133 34.14 28.51 18.53
CA GLY A 133 33.61 28.82 17.18
C GLY A 133 32.11 28.91 17.28
N ILE A 134 31.53 29.99 16.76
CA ILE A 134 30.05 30.11 16.67
C ILE A 134 29.62 29.21 15.53
N GLU A 135 29.16 28.03 15.83
CA GLU A 135 28.68 27.04 14.84
C GLU A 135 27.14 27.03 14.75
N ASP A 136 26.44 28.03 15.31
CA ASP A 136 24.98 28.06 15.36
C ASP A 136 24.38 29.11 14.42
N LEU A 137 23.11 28.86 14.04
CA LEU A 137 22.26 29.81 13.30
C LEU A 137 21.98 31.04 14.16
N GLU A 138 22.85 32.01 14.11
CA GLU A 138 22.70 33.27 14.86
C GLU A 138 22.38 34.47 13.97
N ARG A 139 21.81 35.51 14.60
CA ARG A 139 21.64 36.83 14.02
C ARG A 139 22.58 37.77 14.75
N ILE A 140 23.27 38.64 13.99
CA ILE A 140 24.01 39.72 14.59
C ILE A 140 23.21 40.99 14.35
N GLU A 141 22.53 41.49 15.38
CA GLU A 141 21.63 42.65 15.30
C GLU A 141 22.35 43.85 14.61
N GLY A 142 21.72 44.40 13.57
CA GLY A 142 22.22 45.50 12.80
C GLY A 142 23.41 45.23 11.85
N ILE A 143 23.83 43.96 11.76
CA ILE A 143 24.90 43.49 10.85
C ILE A 143 24.33 42.39 9.94
N ILE A 144 23.74 41.39 10.52
CA ILE A 144 23.12 40.25 9.79
C ILE A 144 21.71 40.04 10.36
N ASP A 145 20.73 40.52 9.62
CA ASP A 145 19.31 40.44 10.04
C ASP A 145 18.67 39.04 9.81
N GLU A 146 19.23 38.28 8.92
CA GLU A 146 18.79 36.91 8.61
C GLU A 146 19.59 35.87 9.42
N ARG A 147 18.95 34.73 9.71
CA ARG A 147 19.63 33.61 10.35
C ARG A 147 20.70 33.06 9.43
N SER A 148 21.97 33.12 9.84
CA SER A 148 23.12 32.67 9.07
C SER A 148 23.98 31.72 9.91
N LEU A 149 24.61 30.77 9.24
CA LEU A 149 25.66 29.98 9.86
C LEU A 149 26.95 30.87 9.90
N ILE A 150 27.45 31.13 11.09
CA ILE A 150 28.58 32.01 11.30
C ILE A 150 29.80 31.19 11.66
N TYR A 151 30.83 31.27 10.82
CA TYR A 151 32.14 30.67 11.09
C TYR A 151 33.17 31.76 11.29
N THR A 152 34.02 31.54 12.27
CA THR A 152 35.09 32.51 12.60
C THR A 152 36.46 31.84 12.47
N SER A 153 37.43 32.55 11.88
CA SER A 153 38.82 32.12 11.83
C SER A 153 39.74 33.24 12.34
N PRO A 154 40.50 33.00 13.41
CA PRO A 154 41.43 34.01 13.93
C PRO A 154 42.58 34.26 12.94
N VAL A 155 43.07 35.48 12.88
CA VAL A 155 44.26 35.87 12.16
C VAL A 155 45.40 36.08 13.15
N TYR A 156 46.43 35.27 13.06
CA TYR A 156 47.56 35.31 14.00
C TYR A 156 48.70 36.23 13.60
N LEU A 157 49.25 36.91 14.61
CA LEU A 157 50.47 37.68 14.53
C LEU A 157 51.61 36.86 15.13
N ASP A 158 52.70 36.63 14.39
CA ASP A 158 53.89 35.91 14.86
C ASP A 158 53.58 34.57 15.54
N GLY A 159 52.51 33.90 15.08
CA GLY A 159 52.13 32.54 15.47
C GLY A 159 51.42 32.40 16.83
N ASN A 160 51.29 33.48 17.63
CA ASN A 160 50.72 33.33 18.99
C ASN A 160 49.81 34.46 19.45
N TYR A 161 49.68 35.56 18.69
CA TYR A 161 48.85 36.70 19.05
C TYR A 161 47.77 36.96 18.01
N ILE A 162 46.51 36.94 18.43
CA ILE A 162 45.38 37.20 17.54
C ILE A 162 45.32 38.72 17.25
N CYS A 163 45.40 39.12 15.99
CA CYS A 163 45.31 40.51 15.56
C CYS A 163 43.95 40.88 14.98
N GLY A 164 43.09 39.92 14.74
CA GLY A 164 41.73 40.10 14.28
C GLY A 164 41.11 38.75 13.95
N THR A 165 39.85 38.76 13.48
CA THR A 165 39.08 37.56 13.17
C THR A 165 38.37 37.76 11.85
N VAL A 166 38.40 36.73 11.00
CA VAL A 166 37.58 36.63 9.80
C VAL A 166 36.26 35.98 10.15
N PHE A 167 35.19 36.59 9.74
CA PHE A 167 33.82 36.06 9.83
C PHE A 167 33.37 35.64 8.45
N ALA A 168 32.88 34.41 8.34
CA ALA A 168 32.19 33.88 7.17
C ALA A 168 30.74 33.54 7.56
N CYS A 169 29.82 34.24 6.97
CA CYS A 169 28.38 34.08 7.23
C CYS A 169 27.72 33.46 6.02
N ALA A 170 27.33 32.20 6.11
CA ALA A 170 26.54 31.53 5.08
C ALA A 170 25.06 31.78 5.35
N HIS A 171 24.38 32.41 4.40
CA HIS A 171 22.96 32.62 4.46
C HIS A 171 22.23 31.30 4.25
N VAL A 172 21.60 30.77 5.30
CA VAL A 172 20.74 29.58 5.16
C VAL A 172 19.39 30.05 4.65
N SER A 173 19.27 30.17 3.34
CA SER A 173 17.98 30.36 2.72
C SER A 173 17.20 29.07 2.79
N PHE A 174 16.19 29.01 3.69
CA PHE A 174 15.20 27.91 3.70
C PHE A 174 14.45 27.79 2.36
N ASP A 175 14.51 28.82 1.52
CA ASP A 175 14.03 28.85 0.15
C ASP A 175 15.07 28.40 -0.89
N GLY A 176 16.22 27.89 -0.46
CA GLY A 176 17.29 27.41 -1.33
C GLY A 176 16.79 26.46 -2.41
N GLY A 177 17.08 26.77 -3.67
CA GLY A 177 16.51 26.11 -4.84
C GLY A 177 16.63 24.57 -4.84
N LEU A 178 17.68 24.01 -4.22
CA LEU A 178 17.89 22.56 -4.15
C LEU A 178 16.86 21.87 -3.23
N SER A 179 16.57 22.44 -2.07
CA SER A 179 15.59 21.90 -1.10
C SER A 179 14.18 21.96 -1.69
N THR A 180 13.81 23.04 -2.35
CA THR A 180 12.48 23.19 -2.97
C THR A 180 12.33 22.27 -4.19
N VAL A 181 13.36 22.11 -5.02
CA VAL A 181 13.36 21.17 -6.16
C VAL A 181 13.25 19.73 -5.66
N ALA A 182 14.03 19.34 -4.65
CA ALA A 182 13.97 18.01 -4.08
C ALA A 182 12.58 17.71 -3.50
N THR A 183 12.03 18.61 -2.69
CA THR A 183 10.69 18.46 -2.09
C THR A 183 9.61 18.37 -3.16
N ARG A 184 9.64 19.21 -4.18
CA ARG A 184 8.69 19.18 -5.31
C ARG A 184 8.79 17.87 -6.08
N THR A 185 9.99 17.38 -6.33
CA THR A 185 10.22 16.11 -7.04
C THR A 185 9.67 14.92 -6.24
N ILE A 186 9.89 14.90 -4.92
CA ILE A 186 9.37 13.86 -4.04
C ILE A 186 7.83 13.87 -4.01
N ILE A 187 7.22 15.06 -3.89
CA ILE A 187 5.77 15.20 -3.92
C ILE A 187 5.19 14.70 -5.26
N LEU A 188 5.79 15.07 -6.39
CA LEU A 188 5.35 14.60 -7.69
C LEU A 188 5.50 13.07 -7.83
N ALA A 189 6.63 12.51 -7.40
CA ALA A 189 6.84 11.07 -7.40
C ALA A 189 5.82 10.33 -6.54
N SER A 190 5.52 10.84 -5.33
CA SER A 190 4.51 10.26 -4.44
C SER A 190 3.12 10.27 -5.06
N LEU A 191 2.76 11.31 -5.80
CA LEU A 191 1.48 11.44 -6.48
C LEU A 191 1.32 10.40 -7.60
N TRP A 192 2.40 10.15 -8.37
CA TRP A 192 2.40 9.10 -9.39
C TRP A 192 2.25 7.70 -8.80
N VAL A 193 2.93 7.39 -7.69
CA VAL A 193 2.79 6.09 -7.00
C VAL A 193 1.40 5.93 -6.42
N MET A 194 0.82 6.98 -5.84
CA MET A 194 -0.56 6.95 -5.34
C MET A 194 -1.58 6.71 -6.47
N LEU A 195 -1.38 7.33 -7.64
CA LEU A 195 -2.21 7.08 -8.82
C LEU A 195 -2.09 5.63 -9.29
N ALA A 196 -0.86 5.09 -9.37
CA ALA A 196 -0.62 3.70 -9.74
C ALA A 196 -1.29 2.72 -8.75
N ALA A 197 -1.21 3.00 -7.45
CA ALA A 197 -1.88 2.23 -6.41
C ALA A 197 -3.41 2.23 -6.56
N LEU A 198 -4.02 3.38 -6.86
CA LEU A 198 -5.46 3.48 -7.13
C LEU A 198 -5.88 2.63 -8.33
N ILE A 199 -5.11 2.67 -9.41
CA ILE A 199 -5.35 1.86 -10.62
C ILE A 199 -5.24 0.37 -10.26
N ALA A 200 -4.21 -0.05 -9.53
CA ALA A 200 -4.03 -1.44 -9.09
C ALA A 200 -5.21 -1.92 -8.23
N VAL A 201 -5.66 -1.10 -7.28
CA VAL A 201 -6.84 -1.39 -6.44
C VAL A 201 -8.11 -1.56 -7.29
N TYR A 202 -8.30 -0.71 -8.29
CA TYR A 202 -9.44 -0.83 -9.21
C TYR A 202 -9.43 -2.19 -9.95
N PHE A 203 -8.29 -2.58 -10.51
CA PHE A 203 -8.16 -3.87 -11.22
C PHE A 203 -8.35 -5.08 -10.29
N ILE A 204 -7.77 -5.05 -9.07
CA ILE A 204 -7.95 -6.11 -8.09
C ILE A 204 -9.43 -6.22 -7.67
N THR A 205 -10.12 -5.10 -7.51
CA THR A 205 -11.54 -5.09 -7.14
C THR A 205 -12.38 -5.73 -8.24
N ASP A 206 -12.14 -5.41 -9.48
CA ASP A 206 -12.95 -5.93 -10.60
C ASP A 206 -12.64 -7.42 -10.87
N ARG A 207 -11.37 -7.83 -10.83
CA ARG A 207 -10.96 -9.21 -11.17
C ARG A 207 -11.09 -10.22 -10.04
N VAL A 208 -10.97 -9.80 -8.79
CA VAL A 208 -10.97 -10.72 -7.65
C VAL A 208 -12.22 -10.57 -6.80
N THR A 209 -12.55 -9.35 -6.39
CA THR A 209 -13.61 -9.12 -5.40
C THR A 209 -15.01 -9.32 -5.97
N ARG A 210 -15.24 -8.86 -7.17
CA ARG A 210 -16.55 -8.97 -7.80
C ARG A 210 -16.95 -10.41 -8.06
N PRO A 211 -16.12 -11.28 -8.69
CA PRO A 211 -16.45 -12.70 -8.86
C PRO A 211 -16.64 -13.44 -7.54
N LEU A 212 -15.83 -13.20 -6.52
CA LEU A 212 -16.00 -13.81 -5.19
C LEU A 212 -17.34 -13.42 -4.55
N LYS A 213 -17.79 -12.19 -4.72
CA LYS A 213 -19.08 -11.73 -4.23
C LYS A 213 -20.25 -12.37 -4.99
N GLU A 214 -20.10 -12.57 -6.29
CA GLU A 214 -21.07 -13.27 -7.13
C GLU A 214 -21.16 -14.75 -6.73
N MET A 215 -20.04 -15.43 -6.51
CA MET A 215 -20.01 -16.79 -5.97
C MET A 215 -20.67 -16.91 -4.59
N SER A 216 -20.41 -15.96 -3.70
CA SER A 216 -21.06 -15.91 -2.38
C SER A 216 -22.60 -15.75 -2.48
N ARG A 217 -23.07 -14.96 -3.44
CA ARG A 217 -24.51 -14.82 -3.71
C ARG A 217 -25.11 -16.08 -4.32
N ALA A 218 -24.39 -16.66 -5.29
CA ALA A 218 -24.79 -17.92 -5.90
C ALA A 218 -24.88 -19.05 -4.87
N ALA A 219 -23.91 -19.15 -3.95
CA ALA A 219 -23.92 -20.13 -2.87
C ALA A 219 -25.11 -19.97 -1.91
N LYS A 220 -25.53 -18.72 -1.64
CA LYS A 220 -26.75 -18.48 -0.83
C LYS A 220 -28.01 -18.94 -1.56
N SER A 221 -28.15 -18.57 -2.83
CA SER A 221 -29.28 -19.01 -3.65
C SER A 221 -29.32 -20.54 -3.79
N PHE A 222 -28.14 -21.15 -3.82
CA PHE A 222 -27.97 -22.61 -3.80
C PHE A 222 -28.51 -23.25 -2.50
N ALA A 223 -28.22 -22.63 -1.36
CA ALA A 223 -28.72 -23.07 -0.06
C ALA A 223 -30.24 -22.94 0.05
N GLU A 224 -30.87 -22.06 -0.73
CA GLU A 224 -32.29 -21.86 -0.86
C GLU A 224 -32.95 -22.85 -1.85
N GLY A 225 -32.18 -23.78 -2.43
CA GLY A 225 -32.67 -24.82 -3.34
C GLY A 225 -32.66 -24.45 -4.82
N ASN A 226 -32.12 -23.28 -5.20
CA ASN A 226 -32.00 -22.91 -6.60
C ASN A 226 -30.68 -23.41 -7.20
N PHE A 227 -30.67 -24.62 -7.72
CA PHE A 227 -29.50 -25.29 -8.30
C PHE A 227 -29.19 -24.83 -9.74
N ASN A 228 -29.98 -23.96 -10.34
CA ASN A 228 -29.77 -23.49 -11.71
C ASN A 228 -28.90 -22.24 -11.80
N VAL A 229 -28.52 -21.66 -10.65
CA VAL A 229 -27.62 -20.50 -10.60
C VAL A 229 -26.21 -20.88 -11.10
N ARG A 230 -25.63 -20.04 -11.96
CA ARG A 230 -24.27 -20.19 -12.47
C ARG A 230 -23.49 -18.90 -12.25
N VAL A 231 -22.18 -19.07 -12.05
CA VAL A 231 -21.23 -17.97 -11.88
C VAL A 231 -20.51 -17.78 -13.22
N PRO A 232 -20.30 -16.53 -13.68
CA PRO A 232 -19.54 -16.28 -14.90
C PRO A 232 -18.10 -16.74 -14.75
N VAL A 233 -17.58 -17.44 -15.78
CA VAL A 233 -16.21 -17.96 -15.83
C VAL A 233 -15.42 -17.05 -16.76
N VAL A 234 -14.66 -16.11 -16.19
CA VAL A 234 -13.91 -15.09 -16.94
C VAL A 234 -12.45 -15.05 -16.46
N GLY A 235 -11.51 -15.33 -17.33
CA GLY A 235 -10.08 -15.34 -17.01
C GLY A 235 -9.45 -16.75 -16.98
N ASN A 236 -8.22 -16.83 -16.44
CA ASN A 236 -7.45 -18.08 -16.33
C ASN A 236 -6.65 -18.14 -15.00
N ASP A 237 -7.18 -17.57 -13.95
CA ASP A 237 -6.61 -17.53 -12.60
C ASP A 237 -7.31 -18.51 -11.65
N GLU A 238 -6.90 -18.56 -10.41
CA GLU A 238 -7.44 -19.42 -9.36
C GLU A 238 -8.92 -19.08 -9.06
N VAL A 239 -9.31 -17.83 -9.26
CA VAL A 239 -10.72 -17.40 -9.10
C VAL A 239 -11.59 -18.01 -10.19
N THR A 240 -11.06 -18.06 -11.40
CA THR A 240 -11.73 -18.71 -12.54
C THR A 240 -11.83 -20.22 -12.35
N GLU A 241 -10.80 -20.87 -11.80
CA GLU A 241 -10.82 -22.30 -11.46
C GLU A 241 -11.89 -22.59 -10.40
N LEU A 242 -11.98 -21.77 -9.37
CA LEU A 242 -13.01 -21.85 -8.34
C LEU A 242 -14.43 -21.69 -8.93
N ALA A 243 -14.61 -20.75 -9.86
CA ALA A 243 -15.89 -20.56 -10.54
C ALA A 243 -16.29 -21.80 -11.39
N ARG A 244 -15.32 -22.42 -12.06
CA ARG A 244 -15.55 -23.69 -12.80
C ARG A 244 -15.93 -24.82 -11.86
N ALA A 245 -15.21 -24.99 -10.75
CA ALA A 245 -15.50 -26.01 -9.73
C ALA A 245 -16.90 -25.81 -9.13
N PHE A 246 -17.26 -24.57 -8.81
CA PHE A 246 -18.60 -24.24 -8.34
C PHE A 246 -19.68 -24.59 -9.36
N ASN A 247 -19.50 -24.24 -10.63
CA ASN A 247 -20.48 -24.55 -11.68
C ASN A 247 -20.61 -26.07 -11.93
N ASN A 248 -19.51 -26.83 -11.81
CA ASN A 248 -19.53 -28.28 -11.91
C ASN A 248 -20.32 -28.93 -10.75
N MET A 249 -20.07 -28.46 -9.53
CA MET A 249 -20.87 -28.88 -8.35
C MET A 249 -22.34 -28.55 -8.54
N ALA A 250 -22.65 -27.33 -9.02
CA ALA A 250 -23.99 -26.89 -9.29
C ALA A 250 -24.70 -27.76 -10.34
N LYS A 251 -23.99 -28.18 -11.38
CA LYS A 251 -24.51 -29.09 -12.41
C LYS A 251 -24.82 -30.48 -11.84
N SER A 252 -23.94 -31.02 -11.01
CA SER A 252 -24.14 -32.35 -10.39
C SER A 252 -25.32 -32.35 -9.43
N LEU A 253 -25.48 -31.30 -8.62
CA LEU A 253 -26.60 -31.18 -7.69
C LEU A 253 -27.94 -30.94 -8.40
N ALA A 254 -27.98 -30.13 -9.45
CA ALA A 254 -29.15 -29.95 -10.28
C ALA A 254 -29.60 -31.30 -10.90
N ALA A 255 -28.67 -32.08 -11.43
CA ALA A 255 -28.96 -33.41 -11.98
C ALA A 255 -29.50 -34.41 -10.91
N LEU A 256 -28.96 -34.35 -9.69
CA LEU A 256 -29.47 -35.16 -8.57
C LEU A 256 -30.89 -34.75 -8.15
N ASP A 257 -31.17 -33.44 -8.11
CA ASP A 257 -32.52 -32.94 -7.77
C ASP A 257 -33.54 -33.30 -8.87
N ASP A 258 -33.17 -33.13 -10.15
CA ASP A 258 -34.00 -33.56 -11.28
C ASP A 258 -34.29 -35.07 -11.22
N MET A 259 -33.25 -35.90 -10.95
CA MET A 259 -33.41 -37.35 -10.80
C MET A 259 -34.33 -37.70 -9.65
N ARG A 260 -34.19 -37.04 -8.50
CA ARG A 260 -35.09 -37.22 -7.34
C ARG A 260 -36.53 -36.85 -7.68
N ASN A 261 -36.75 -35.71 -8.34
CA ASN A 261 -38.09 -35.24 -8.70
C ASN A 261 -38.74 -36.14 -9.73
N ASN A 262 -37.99 -36.60 -10.73
CA ASN A 262 -38.47 -37.58 -11.72
C ASN A 262 -38.80 -38.92 -11.08
N PHE A 263 -37.95 -39.39 -10.13
CA PHE A 263 -38.24 -40.62 -9.37
C PHE A 263 -39.53 -40.48 -8.58
N MET A 264 -39.74 -39.41 -7.81
CA MET A 264 -40.95 -39.17 -7.05
C MET A 264 -42.21 -39.08 -7.93
N SER A 265 -42.06 -38.44 -9.11
CA SER A 265 -43.16 -38.36 -10.10
C SER A 265 -43.53 -39.72 -10.64
N SER A 266 -42.54 -40.53 -11.05
CA SER A 266 -42.73 -41.89 -11.59
C SER A 266 -43.38 -42.80 -10.52
N VAL A 267 -42.86 -42.79 -9.29
CA VAL A 267 -43.46 -43.56 -8.17
C VAL A 267 -44.90 -43.17 -7.92
N SER A 268 -45.19 -41.84 -7.90
CA SER A 268 -46.55 -41.36 -7.70
C SER A 268 -47.51 -41.79 -8.80
N HIS A 269 -47.05 -41.77 -10.05
CA HIS A 269 -47.80 -42.25 -11.20
C HIS A 269 -48.09 -43.76 -11.13
N ASP A 270 -47.05 -44.56 -10.86
CA ASP A 270 -47.12 -46.01 -10.85
C ASP A 270 -47.93 -46.55 -9.63
N MET A 271 -48.06 -45.77 -8.56
CA MET A 271 -48.96 -46.04 -7.45
C MET A 271 -50.41 -45.63 -7.73
N ARG A 272 -50.63 -44.49 -8.43
CA ARG A 272 -51.99 -43.95 -8.68
C ARG A 272 -52.81 -44.88 -9.56
N THR A 273 -52.19 -45.47 -10.58
CA THR A 273 -52.91 -46.32 -11.54
C THR A 273 -53.58 -47.54 -10.89
N PRO A 274 -52.87 -48.41 -10.14
CA PRO A 274 -53.49 -49.56 -9.46
C PRO A 274 -54.50 -49.11 -8.41
N MET A 275 -54.24 -48.02 -7.67
CA MET A 275 -55.19 -47.52 -6.67
C MET A 275 -56.50 -47.07 -7.30
N THR A 276 -56.47 -46.38 -8.45
CA THR A 276 -57.65 -45.95 -9.19
C THR A 276 -58.45 -47.17 -9.68
N THR A 277 -57.75 -48.20 -10.18
CA THR A 277 -58.34 -49.44 -10.67
C THR A 277 -59.07 -50.21 -9.50
N ILE A 278 -58.35 -50.32 -8.38
CA ILE A 278 -58.95 -50.98 -7.14
C ILE A 278 -60.15 -50.22 -6.69
N SER A 279 -60.11 -48.89 -6.47
CA SER A 279 -61.27 -48.09 -6.04
C SER A 279 -62.38 -48.16 -7.05
N GLY A 280 -62.12 -48.05 -8.33
CA GLY A 280 -63.16 -48.10 -9.36
C GLY A 280 -63.94 -49.43 -9.38
N PHE A 281 -63.23 -50.53 -9.28
CA PHE A 281 -63.90 -51.84 -9.22
C PHE A 281 -64.68 -52.06 -7.89
N ILE A 282 -64.14 -51.64 -6.77
CA ILE A 282 -64.86 -51.68 -5.49
C ILE A 282 -66.12 -50.82 -5.59
N ASP A 283 -66.08 -49.61 -6.10
CA ASP A 283 -67.24 -48.72 -6.25
C ASP A 283 -68.32 -49.36 -7.17
N CYS A 284 -67.87 -49.98 -8.28
CA CYS A 284 -68.79 -50.66 -9.19
C CYS A 284 -69.44 -51.88 -8.59
N ILE A 285 -68.75 -52.60 -7.71
CA ILE A 285 -69.31 -53.74 -6.96
C ILE A 285 -70.33 -53.22 -5.91
N LEU A 286 -69.99 -52.21 -5.14
CA LEU A 286 -70.80 -51.63 -4.10
C LEU A 286 -72.07 -50.96 -4.65
N SER A 287 -72.01 -50.32 -5.79
CA SER A 287 -73.10 -49.70 -6.50
C SER A 287 -74.02 -50.72 -7.28
N CYS A 288 -73.69 -51.99 -7.20
CA CYS A 288 -74.37 -53.04 -7.97
C CYS A 288 -74.33 -52.84 -9.50
N ALA A 289 -73.36 -52.06 -9.99
CA ALA A 289 -73.13 -51.88 -11.43
C ALA A 289 -72.52 -53.11 -12.12
N ILE A 290 -71.92 -54.02 -11.32
CA ILE A 290 -71.40 -55.31 -11.73
C ILE A 290 -72.29 -56.43 -11.26
N PRO A 291 -72.83 -57.28 -12.15
CA PRO A 291 -73.67 -58.43 -11.75
C PRO A 291 -72.92 -59.39 -10.82
N PRO A 292 -73.65 -59.99 -9.82
CA PRO A 292 -73.06 -60.85 -8.80
C PRO A 292 -72.22 -62.01 -9.38
N GLU A 293 -72.61 -62.57 -10.51
CA GLU A 293 -71.92 -63.66 -11.18
C GLU A 293 -70.47 -63.26 -11.67
N LYS A 294 -70.19 -61.95 -11.79
CA LYS A 294 -68.89 -61.45 -12.20
C LYS A 294 -68.04 -60.89 -11.03
N HIS A 295 -68.60 -60.87 -9.83
CA HIS A 295 -67.88 -60.33 -8.65
C HIS A 295 -66.56 -61.06 -8.41
N GLU A 296 -66.50 -62.37 -8.54
CA GLU A 296 -65.32 -63.15 -8.32
C GLU A 296 -64.19 -62.77 -9.29
N HIS A 297 -64.51 -62.51 -10.54
CA HIS A 297 -63.51 -62.04 -11.54
C HIS A 297 -62.89 -60.69 -11.14
N TYR A 298 -63.73 -59.70 -10.79
CA TYR A 298 -63.20 -58.36 -10.43
C TYR A 298 -62.51 -58.37 -9.05
N LEU A 299 -62.91 -59.21 -8.11
CA LEU A 299 -62.19 -59.39 -6.85
C LEU A 299 -60.81 -60.02 -7.09
N ARG A 300 -60.67 -60.93 -8.04
CA ARG A 300 -59.34 -61.43 -8.44
C ARG A 300 -58.49 -60.34 -9.03
N VAL A 301 -59.02 -59.48 -9.91
CA VAL A 301 -58.30 -58.34 -10.45
C VAL A 301 -57.82 -57.36 -9.36
N ILE A 302 -58.71 -57.04 -8.43
CA ILE A 302 -58.41 -56.23 -7.24
C ILE A 302 -57.22 -56.84 -6.46
N ARG A 303 -57.34 -58.17 -6.14
CA ARG A 303 -56.28 -58.90 -5.42
C ARG A 303 -54.92 -58.80 -6.15
N ASP A 304 -54.96 -59.03 -7.45
CA ASP A 304 -53.74 -59.02 -8.25
C ASP A 304 -53.09 -57.63 -8.30
N GLU A 305 -53.88 -56.51 -8.38
CA GLU A 305 -53.41 -55.14 -8.26
C GLU A 305 -52.87 -54.82 -6.86
N VAL A 306 -53.44 -55.29 -5.80
CA VAL A 306 -52.97 -55.15 -4.42
C VAL A 306 -51.60 -55.88 -4.28
N GLN A 307 -51.45 -57.07 -4.86
CA GLN A 307 -50.19 -57.78 -4.83
C GLN A 307 -49.09 -57.08 -5.67
N ARG A 308 -49.47 -56.45 -6.79
CA ARG A 308 -48.59 -55.63 -7.61
C ARG A 308 -48.10 -54.42 -6.85
N LEU A 309 -49.03 -53.68 -6.17
CA LEU A 309 -48.69 -52.55 -5.35
C LEU A 309 -47.77 -52.92 -4.19
N SER A 310 -48.02 -54.05 -3.51
CA SER A 310 -47.17 -54.58 -2.45
C SER A 310 -45.75 -54.88 -2.91
N ARG A 311 -45.61 -55.46 -4.09
CA ARG A 311 -44.28 -55.68 -4.70
C ARG A 311 -43.56 -54.36 -5.03
N LEU A 312 -44.28 -53.36 -5.56
CA LEU A 312 -43.73 -52.04 -5.85
C LEU A 312 -43.15 -51.38 -4.59
N VAL A 313 -43.96 -51.38 -3.48
CA VAL A 313 -43.52 -50.85 -2.19
C VAL A 313 -42.30 -51.57 -1.65
N ALA A 314 -42.27 -52.92 -1.72
CA ALA A 314 -41.11 -53.70 -1.29
C ALA A 314 -39.86 -53.35 -2.08
N THR A 315 -39.99 -53.18 -3.39
CA THR A 315 -38.87 -52.78 -4.26
C THR A 315 -38.36 -51.38 -3.88
N LEU A 316 -39.26 -50.40 -3.62
CA LEU A 316 -38.89 -49.07 -3.19
C LEU A 316 -38.15 -49.04 -1.85
N LEU A 317 -38.59 -49.86 -0.89
CA LEU A 317 -37.91 -50.01 0.40
C LEU A 317 -36.54 -50.64 0.24
N ASP A 318 -36.38 -51.64 -0.65
CA ASP A 318 -35.08 -52.23 -0.95
C ASP A 318 -34.11 -51.23 -1.59
N ILE A 319 -34.55 -50.43 -2.58
CA ILE A 319 -33.77 -49.32 -3.18
C ILE A 319 -33.36 -48.35 -2.10
N SER A 320 -34.30 -47.91 -1.23
CA SER A 320 -33.98 -46.98 -0.15
C SER A 320 -32.92 -47.50 0.81
N ARG A 321 -32.97 -48.79 1.19
CA ARG A 321 -31.95 -49.45 2.04
C ARG A 321 -30.59 -49.53 1.37
N ILE A 322 -30.55 -49.80 0.04
CA ILE A 322 -29.31 -49.82 -0.73
C ILE A 322 -28.69 -48.42 -0.76
N GLN A 323 -29.51 -47.37 -1.00
CA GLN A 323 -29.03 -46.00 -1.04
C GLN A 323 -28.55 -45.48 0.33
N ALA A 324 -29.21 -45.91 1.43
CA ALA A 324 -28.78 -45.61 2.79
C ALA A 324 -27.49 -46.35 3.20
N GLY A 325 -27.01 -47.32 2.41
CA GLY A 325 -25.86 -48.14 2.76
C GLY A 325 -26.12 -49.21 3.82
N ASP A 326 -27.40 -49.41 4.21
CA ASP A 326 -27.79 -50.36 5.26
C ASP A 326 -27.73 -51.81 4.80
N ARG A 327 -27.65 -52.06 3.48
CA ARG A 327 -27.60 -53.40 2.92
C ARG A 327 -26.12 -53.85 2.77
N LYS A 328 -25.74 -54.86 3.56
CA LYS A 328 -24.45 -55.53 3.43
C LYS A 328 -24.50 -56.48 2.23
N PHE A 329 -23.74 -56.16 1.18
CA PHE A 329 -23.57 -57.06 0.07
C PHE A 329 -22.52 -58.13 0.42
N VAL A 330 -22.89 -59.41 0.27
CA VAL A 330 -21.96 -60.51 0.38
C VAL A 330 -21.43 -60.80 -1.04
N MET A 331 -20.19 -60.44 -1.28
CA MET A 331 -19.57 -60.65 -2.57
C MET A 331 -19.21 -62.15 -2.72
N ALA A 332 -19.79 -62.80 -3.68
CA ALA A 332 -19.51 -64.21 -4.00
C ALA A 332 -19.31 -64.34 -5.53
N PRO A 333 -18.42 -65.22 -5.99
CA PRO A 333 -18.31 -65.53 -7.42
C PRO A 333 -19.60 -66.23 -7.89
N PHE A 334 -20.11 -65.80 -9.04
CA PHE A 334 -21.29 -66.39 -9.66
C PHE A 334 -21.08 -66.52 -11.17
N ASP A 335 -21.74 -67.53 -11.80
CA ASP A 335 -21.72 -67.68 -13.23
C ASP A 335 -22.82 -66.82 -13.88
N ILE A 336 -22.38 -65.79 -14.60
CA ILE A 336 -23.27 -64.85 -15.27
C ILE A 336 -24.04 -65.50 -16.42
N CYS A 337 -23.46 -66.52 -17.10
CA CYS A 337 -24.09 -67.23 -18.19
C CYS A 337 -25.25 -68.09 -17.69
N GLU A 338 -25.08 -68.75 -16.54
CA GLU A 338 -26.14 -69.53 -15.89
C GLU A 338 -27.27 -68.62 -15.42
N MET A 339 -26.93 -67.47 -14.85
CA MET A 339 -27.91 -66.49 -14.42
C MET A 339 -28.73 -65.91 -15.60
N ALA A 340 -28.07 -65.59 -16.70
CA ALA A 340 -28.72 -65.15 -17.93
C ALA A 340 -29.65 -66.22 -18.51
N ARG A 341 -29.24 -67.51 -18.45
CA ARG A 341 -30.05 -68.65 -18.90
C ARG A 341 -31.31 -68.80 -18.06
N GLN A 342 -31.25 -68.60 -16.74
CA GLN A 342 -32.40 -68.66 -15.83
C GLN A 342 -33.41 -67.50 -16.04
N VAL A 343 -32.98 -66.35 -16.55
CA VAL A 343 -33.84 -65.22 -16.85
C VAL A 343 -34.52 -65.32 -18.22
N LEU A 344 -33.93 -66.11 -19.16
CA LEU A 344 -34.44 -66.30 -20.51
C LEU A 344 -35.44 -67.49 -20.65
N ILE A 345 -35.61 -68.28 -19.60
CA ILE A 345 -36.60 -69.36 -19.50
C ILE A 345 -37.84 -68.83 -18.75
#